data_0bb4fc9c93c525865313673dda63ca57
#
_entry.id   0bb4fc9c93c525865313673dda63ca57
#
_cell.length_a   1.000
_cell.length_b   1.000
_cell.length_c   1.000
_cell.angle_alpha   90.00
_cell.angle_beta   90.00
_cell.angle_gamma   90.00
#
_symmetry.space_group_name_H-M   'P 1'
#
loop_
_entity.id
_entity.type
_entity.pdbx_description
1 polymer ?
#
loop_
_entity_poly.entity_id
_entity_poly.type
_entity_poly.pdbx_seq_one_letter_code
_entity_poly.pdbx_strand_id
1 'polypeptide(L)'
;TYMLAYDAPYLDDQTRKGIASGLEQCRKIARLPRTEVIDRSREGSPGTVGMELEDGLFYLNAGYCGKSVKTLLDIGAEYTSIDQSLADELGVRIFQDSLRMSPASYMKLGILDSLQIGSITLKNEICCVFPDGLAARNREATADSGITRIRAMLGISTLRKLSALTVDVEHGTITFDTGKQPQTGIANFMLKDNIPYLWLELNGIPAMMHWDTGMNAKPRLSGKFYAEHASSLPELGPVRKGSEITAAGAAEYRYHALGGICAKIGSREVILPEVRVVFDTEDMHTAEVPGYDGQMNNIV
;
A
#
# COMPACT_ATOMS: atom_id res chain seq x y z
N THR A 1 4.94 6.04 -22.61
CA THR A 1 6.04 5.11 -22.27
C THR A 1 5.83 3.74 -22.91
N TYR A 2 4.67 3.07 -22.73
CA TYR A 2 4.39 1.77 -23.35
C TYR A 2 4.45 1.77 -24.88
N MET A 3 4.01 2.83 -25.55
CA MET A 3 4.04 2.92 -27.02
C MET A 3 5.48 2.91 -27.55
N LEU A 4 6.41 3.61 -26.89
CA LEU A 4 7.81 3.65 -27.28
C LEU A 4 8.53 2.30 -27.04
N ALA A 5 8.08 1.55 -26.02
CA ALA A 5 8.65 0.26 -25.69
C ALA A 5 8.18 -0.85 -26.64
N TYR A 6 6.94 -0.80 -27.15
CA TYR A 6 6.36 -1.89 -27.96
C TYR A 6 7.14 -2.20 -29.25
N ASP A 7 7.69 -1.19 -29.90
CA ASP A 7 8.42 -1.33 -31.17
C ASP A 7 9.92 -1.66 -31.01
N ALA A 8 10.38 -1.86 -29.75
CA ALA A 8 11.78 -2.17 -29.51
C ALA A 8 12.16 -3.56 -30.09
N PRO A 9 13.16 -3.64 -30.98
CA PRO A 9 13.46 -4.86 -31.74
C PRO A 9 14.02 -6.02 -30.90
N TYR A 10 14.49 -5.72 -29.69
CA TYR A 10 15.10 -6.69 -28.76
C TYR A 10 14.11 -7.33 -27.78
N LEU A 11 12.82 -6.99 -27.87
CA LEU A 11 11.82 -7.56 -26.96
C LEU A 11 11.39 -8.95 -27.42
N ASP A 12 11.31 -9.88 -26.46
CA ASP A 12 10.69 -11.17 -26.68
C ASP A 12 9.15 -11.08 -26.79
N ASP A 13 8.54 -12.15 -27.29
CA ASP A 13 7.09 -12.19 -27.52
C ASP A 13 6.26 -12.07 -26.25
N GLN A 14 6.75 -12.55 -25.09
CA GLN A 14 6.04 -12.47 -23.83
C GLN A 14 6.01 -11.03 -23.32
N THR A 15 7.15 -10.35 -23.40
CA THR A 15 7.26 -8.92 -23.04
C THR A 15 6.39 -8.06 -23.96
N ARG A 16 6.38 -8.33 -25.29
CA ARG A 16 5.47 -7.63 -26.22
C ARG A 16 4.00 -7.80 -25.86
N LYS A 17 3.57 -9.03 -25.54
CA LYS A 17 2.19 -9.29 -25.08
C LYS A 17 1.85 -8.54 -23.80
N GLY A 18 2.77 -8.49 -22.84
CA GLY A 18 2.61 -7.71 -21.61
C GLY A 18 2.43 -6.21 -21.88
N ILE A 19 3.29 -5.64 -22.74
CA ILE A 19 3.19 -4.22 -23.15
C ILE A 19 1.89 -3.95 -23.90
N ALA A 20 1.47 -4.82 -24.81
CA ALA A 20 0.21 -4.68 -25.54
C ALA A 20 -0.99 -4.68 -24.60
N SER A 21 -1.01 -5.59 -23.62
CA SER A 21 -2.05 -5.66 -22.58
C SER A 21 -2.08 -4.38 -21.74
N GLY A 22 -0.92 -3.88 -21.31
CA GLY A 22 -0.81 -2.61 -20.58
C GLY A 22 -1.31 -1.40 -21.39
N LEU A 23 -0.98 -1.35 -22.69
CA LEU A 23 -1.49 -0.31 -23.61
C LEU A 23 -3.01 -0.37 -23.74
N GLU A 24 -3.59 -1.57 -23.87
CA GLU A 24 -5.04 -1.72 -23.95
C GLU A 24 -5.72 -1.24 -22.66
N GLN A 25 -5.18 -1.62 -21.50
CA GLN A 25 -5.66 -1.15 -20.21
C GLN A 25 -5.59 0.38 -20.09
N CYS A 26 -4.46 0.98 -20.45
CA CYS A 26 -4.32 2.44 -20.44
C CYS A 26 -5.35 3.12 -21.36
N ARG A 27 -5.62 2.54 -22.54
CA ARG A 27 -6.65 3.06 -23.47
C ARG A 27 -8.07 2.95 -22.88
N LYS A 28 -8.38 1.85 -22.20
CA LYS A 28 -9.67 1.70 -21.50
C LYS A 28 -9.82 2.76 -20.42
N ILE A 29 -8.81 2.89 -19.55
CA ILE A 29 -8.80 3.90 -18.47
C ILE A 29 -8.92 5.33 -19.03
N ALA A 30 -8.22 5.65 -20.11
CA ALA A 30 -8.25 6.98 -20.72
C ALA A 30 -9.64 7.40 -21.28
N ARG A 31 -10.54 6.44 -21.50
CA ARG A 31 -11.92 6.67 -21.96
C ARG A 31 -12.91 6.82 -20.80
N LEU A 32 -12.49 6.54 -19.59
CA LEU A 32 -13.35 6.67 -18.42
C LEU A 32 -13.54 8.14 -18.03
N PRO A 33 -14.65 8.48 -17.36
CA PRO A 33 -14.80 9.78 -16.76
C PRO A 33 -13.64 10.03 -15.80
N ARG A 34 -13.11 11.24 -15.80
CA ARG A 34 -12.05 11.61 -14.86
C ARG A 34 -12.59 11.63 -13.43
N THR A 35 -11.78 11.24 -12.47
CA THR A 35 -12.11 11.45 -11.06
C THR A 35 -12.24 12.95 -10.80
N GLU A 36 -13.35 13.35 -10.20
CA GLU A 36 -13.61 14.70 -9.75
C GLU A 36 -13.48 14.74 -8.22
N VAL A 37 -12.63 15.61 -7.71
CA VAL A 37 -12.45 15.82 -6.25
C VAL A 37 -13.30 17.02 -5.84
N ILE A 38 -14.27 16.81 -4.97
CA ILE A 38 -15.17 17.84 -4.44
C ILE A 38 -14.88 17.95 -2.95
N ASP A 39 -14.33 19.09 -2.53
CA ASP A 39 -14.12 19.39 -1.13
C ASP A 39 -15.25 20.33 -0.64
N ARG A 40 -15.98 19.86 0.36
CA ARG A 40 -17.04 20.62 1.02
C ARG A 40 -16.63 21.18 2.36
N SER A 41 -15.34 21.07 2.72
CA SER A 41 -14.83 21.73 3.91
C SER A 41 -15.04 23.24 3.78
N ARG A 42 -15.30 23.89 4.89
CA ARG A 42 -15.25 25.35 4.92
C ARG A 42 -13.80 25.77 4.69
N GLU A 43 -13.56 26.89 4.03
CA GLU A 43 -12.22 27.43 3.85
C GLU A 43 -11.42 27.36 5.16
N GLY A 44 -10.29 26.63 5.13
CA GLY A 44 -9.42 26.45 6.29
C GLY A 44 -9.76 25.28 7.23
N SER A 45 -10.77 24.47 6.94
CA SER A 45 -11.08 23.27 7.74
C SER A 45 -10.77 22.02 6.91
N PRO A 46 -9.67 21.29 7.19
CA PRO A 46 -9.35 20.04 6.50
C PRO A 46 -10.40 18.95 6.81
N GLY A 47 -10.53 18.00 5.88
CA GLY A 47 -11.42 16.85 6.05
C GLY A 47 -10.89 15.90 7.10
N THR A 48 -11.31 16.02 8.35
CA THR A 48 -10.87 15.17 9.46
C THR A 48 -11.90 14.08 9.75
N VAL A 49 -11.45 12.86 9.94
CA VAL A 49 -12.25 11.68 10.31
C VAL A 49 -11.66 10.99 11.53
N GLY A 50 -12.50 10.30 12.30
CA GLY A 50 -12.03 9.43 13.36
C GLY A 50 -11.23 8.25 12.80
N MET A 51 -10.22 7.82 13.55
CA MET A 51 -9.36 6.70 13.23
C MET A 51 -9.42 5.65 14.34
N GLU A 52 -9.46 4.39 13.94
CA GLU A 52 -9.29 3.23 14.83
C GLU A 52 -7.94 2.58 14.52
N LEU A 53 -7.16 2.29 15.57
CA LEU A 53 -5.91 1.54 15.46
C LEU A 53 -6.16 0.11 15.94
N GLU A 54 -6.06 -0.86 15.02
CA GLU A 54 -6.21 -2.28 15.32
C GLU A 54 -5.02 -3.06 14.75
N ASP A 55 -4.31 -3.81 15.58
CA ASP A 55 -3.15 -4.62 15.20
C ASP A 55 -2.07 -3.85 14.40
N GLY A 56 -1.87 -2.56 14.73
CA GLY A 56 -0.93 -1.68 14.03
C GLY A 56 -1.43 -1.16 12.68
N LEU A 57 -2.69 -1.40 12.33
CA LEU A 57 -3.33 -0.93 11.10
C LEU A 57 -4.29 0.22 11.39
N PHE A 58 -4.34 1.17 10.48
CA PHE A 58 -5.22 2.34 10.58
C PHE A 58 -6.53 2.11 9.84
N TYR A 59 -7.64 2.21 10.54
CA TYR A 59 -8.98 2.13 9.97
C TYR A 59 -9.73 3.44 10.12
N LEU A 60 -10.55 3.74 9.15
CA LEU A 60 -11.49 4.87 9.19
C LEU A 60 -12.82 4.45 8.58
N ASN A 61 -13.87 5.22 8.82
CA ASN A 61 -15.13 5.06 8.12
C ASN A 61 -15.17 5.95 6.88
N ALA A 62 -15.29 5.33 5.69
CA ALA A 62 -15.45 6.02 4.42
C ALA A 62 -16.82 5.70 3.79
N GLY A 63 -17.38 6.62 3.04
CA GLY A 63 -18.65 6.49 2.35
C GLY A 63 -18.46 5.98 0.93
N TYR A 64 -18.96 4.80 0.61
CA TYR A 64 -18.93 4.22 -0.73
C TYR A 64 -20.33 4.27 -1.32
N CYS A 65 -20.57 5.11 -2.34
CA CYS A 65 -21.89 5.32 -2.94
C CYS A 65 -23.00 5.55 -1.89
N GLY A 66 -22.67 6.33 -0.82
CA GLY A 66 -23.57 6.64 0.29
C GLY A 66 -23.61 5.61 1.43
N LYS A 67 -22.94 4.46 1.30
CA LYS A 67 -22.84 3.44 2.34
C LYS A 67 -21.56 3.65 3.15
N SER A 68 -21.67 3.78 4.48
CA SER A 68 -20.50 3.85 5.37
C SER A 68 -19.86 2.48 5.54
N VAL A 69 -18.55 2.39 5.32
CA VAL A 69 -17.77 1.14 5.37
C VAL A 69 -16.49 1.39 6.17
N LYS A 70 -16.19 0.50 7.12
CA LYS A 70 -14.88 0.47 7.79
C LYS A 70 -13.81 0.12 6.77
N THR A 71 -12.84 1.00 6.61
CA THR A 71 -11.88 1.01 5.52
C THR A 71 -10.47 1.05 6.06
N LEU A 72 -9.60 0.16 5.59
CA LEU A 72 -8.18 0.16 5.89
C LEU A 72 -7.50 1.30 5.12
N LEU A 73 -6.65 2.08 5.78
CA LEU A 73 -5.72 2.99 5.13
C LEU A 73 -4.46 2.21 4.69
N ASP A 74 -4.33 1.99 3.40
CA ASP A 74 -3.28 1.14 2.82
C ASP A 74 -2.55 1.87 1.69
N ILE A 75 -1.44 2.56 2.03
CA ILE A 75 -0.61 3.23 1.02
C ILE A 75 0.25 2.25 0.22
N GLY A 76 0.41 1.00 0.67
CA GLY A 76 1.04 -0.08 -0.07
C GLY A 76 0.17 -0.64 -1.20
N ALA A 77 -1.16 -0.45 -1.12
CA ALA A 77 -2.07 -0.82 -2.20
C ALA A 77 -2.07 0.24 -3.31
N GLU A 78 -1.85 -0.18 -4.57
CA GLU A 78 -1.87 0.74 -5.72
C GLU A 78 -3.24 1.39 -5.91
N TYR A 79 -4.32 0.62 -5.81
CA TYR A 79 -5.70 1.09 -6.00
C TYR A 79 -6.49 1.02 -4.69
N THR A 80 -7.41 1.97 -4.52
CA THR A 80 -8.53 1.75 -3.59
C THR A 80 -9.25 0.48 -4.00
N SER A 81 -9.51 -0.39 -3.03
CA SER A 81 -9.99 -1.74 -3.30
C SER A 81 -11.18 -2.09 -2.42
N ILE A 82 -12.12 -2.86 -2.96
CA ILE A 82 -13.29 -3.37 -2.24
C ILE A 82 -13.51 -4.85 -2.53
N ASP A 83 -14.17 -5.57 -1.61
CA ASP A 83 -14.52 -6.98 -1.84
C ASP A 83 -15.67 -7.11 -2.86
N GLN A 84 -15.79 -8.29 -3.49
CA GLN A 84 -16.80 -8.55 -4.50
C GLN A 84 -18.23 -8.36 -3.97
N SER A 85 -18.52 -8.83 -2.74
CA SER A 85 -19.82 -8.63 -2.12
C SER A 85 -20.18 -7.15 -1.96
N LEU A 86 -19.22 -6.32 -1.57
CA LEU A 86 -19.44 -4.88 -1.45
C LEU A 86 -19.63 -4.24 -2.84
N ALA A 87 -18.85 -4.67 -3.83
CA ALA A 87 -19.00 -4.19 -5.20
C ALA A 87 -20.40 -4.49 -5.76
N ASP A 88 -20.93 -5.70 -5.51
CA ASP A 88 -22.27 -6.11 -5.92
C ASP A 88 -23.35 -5.31 -5.17
N GLU A 89 -23.22 -5.11 -3.85
CA GLU A 89 -24.12 -4.29 -3.05
C GLU A 89 -24.19 -2.83 -3.54
N LEU A 90 -23.08 -2.29 -4.01
CA LEU A 90 -22.98 -0.90 -4.49
C LEU A 90 -23.32 -0.74 -5.97
N GLY A 91 -23.48 -1.85 -6.70
CA GLY A 91 -23.71 -1.82 -8.15
C GLY A 91 -22.51 -1.26 -8.92
N VAL A 92 -21.28 -1.58 -8.49
CA VAL A 92 -20.06 -1.04 -9.10
C VAL A 92 -19.96 -1.47 -10.56
N ARG A 93 -19.78 -0.50 -11.45
CA ARG A 93 -19.63 -0.73 -12.88
C ARG A 93 -18.22 -1.25 -13.19
N ILE A 94 -18.11 -2.54 -13.51
CA ILE A 94 -16.86 -3.19 -13.91
C ILE A 94 -16.55 -2.83 -15.37
N PHE A 95 -15.33 -2.38 -15.66
CA PHE A 95 -14.84 -2.12 -17.03
C PHE A 95 -13.68 -3.03 -17.44
N GLN A 96 -13.10 -3.75 -16.49
CA GLN A 96 -12.03 -4.73 -16.70
C GLN A 96 -12.29 -5.93 -15.80
N ASP A 97 -12.67 -7.08 -16.38
CA ASP A 97 -13.09 -8.27 -15.63
C ASP A 97 -11.93 -9.08 -15.05
N SER A 98 -10.71 -8.90 -15.57
CA SER A 98 -9.55 -9.66 -15.12
C SER A 98 -8.29 -8.82 -15.22
N LEU A 99 -7.75 -8.45 -14.07
CA LEU A 99 -6.44 -7.89 -13.89
C LEU A 99 -5.60 -8.91 -13.11
N ARG A 100 -4.57 -9.43 -13.73
CA ARG A 100 -3.69 -10.40 -13.09
C ARG A 100 -2.77 -9.67 -12.11
N MET A 101 -2.87 -10.01 -10.83
CA MET A 101 -2.02 -9.45 -9.77
C MET A 101 -0.84 -10.38 -9.45
N SER A 102 -1.07 -11.70 -9.56
CA SER A 102 -0.06 -12.74 -9.39
C SER A 102 -0.43 -13.97 -10.24
N PRO A 103 0.40 -14.99 -10.33
CA PRO A 103 0.05 -16.25 -11.02
C PRO A 103 -1.26 -16.87 -10.55
N ALA A 104 -1.65 -16.65 -9.29
CA ALA A 104 -2.84 -17.27 -8.67
C ALA A 104 -3.94 -16.25 -8.33
N SER A 105 -3.73 -14.94 -8.54
CA SER A 105 -4.66 -13.90 -8.10
C SER A 105 -5.09 -12.99 -9.25
N TYR A 106 -6.39 -12.82 -9.39
CA TYR A 106 -7.02 -11.91 -10.35
C TYR A 106 -7.93 -10.95 -9.60
N MET A 107 -7.93 -9.70 -10.00
CA MET A 107 -8.85 -8.66 -9.55
C MET A 107 -9.60 -8.09 -10.74
N LYS A 108 -10.69 -7.39 -10.48
CA LYS A 108 -11.42 -6.62 -11.48
C LYS A 108 -11.16 -5.13 -11.29
N LEU A 109 -11.33 -4.33 -12.33
CA LEU A 109 -11.34 -2.87 -12.20
C LEU A 109 -12.75 -2.36 -12.43
N GLY A 110 -13.19 -1.51 -11.52
CA GLY A 110 -14.50 -0.87 -11.56
C GLY A 110 -14.42 0.63 -11.31
N ILE A 111 -15.58 1.28 -11.37
CA ILE A 111 -15.73 2.69 -11.07
C ILE A 111 -16.75 2.81 -9.94
N LEU A 112 -16.33 3.44 -8.85
CA LEU A 112 -17.21 3.95 -7.80
C LEU A 112 -17.81 5.26 -8.24
N ASP A 113 -19.12 5.39 -8.21
CA ASP A 113 -19.80 6.65 -8.53
C ASP A 113 -19.41 7.76 -7.53
N SER A 114 -19.24 7.38 -6.26
CA SER A 114 -18.73 8.28 -5.22
C SER A 114 -17.98 7.54 -4.12
N LEU A 115 -16.88 8.15 -3.67
CA LEU A 115 -16.11 7.78 -2.48
C LEU A 115 -16.01 9.02 -1.60
N GLN A 116 -16.54 8.97 -0.39
CA GLN A 116 -16.53 10.08 0.55
C GLN A 116 -15.60 9.82 1.73
N ILE A 117 -14.74 10.77 2.04
CA ILE A 117 -13.81 10.73 3.18
C ILE A 117 -13.97 12.07 3.91
N GLY A 118 -14.65 12.05 5.04
CA GLY A 118 -15.00 13.28 5.74
C GLY A 118 -15.80 14.25 4.84
N SER A 119 -15.29 15.47 4.65
CA SER A 119 -15.89 16.49 3.79
C SER A 119 -15.55 16.34 2.30
N ILE A 120 -14.60 15.45 1.97
CA ILE A 120 -14.09 15.27 0.60
C ILE A 120 -14.86 14.15 -0.09
N THR A 121 -15.33 14.42 -1.31
CA THR A 121 -15.98 13.42 -2.17
C THR A 121 -15.21 13.29 -3.47
N LEU A 122 -14.83 12.06 -3.82
CA LEU A 122 -14.27 11.72 -5.13
C LEU A 122 -15.38 11.05 -5.95
N LYS A 123 -15.72 11.62 -7.11
CA LYS A 123 -16.63 11.01 -8.07
C LYS A 123 -15.88 10.28 -9.15
N ASN A 124 -16.47 9.24 -9.71
CA ASN A 124 -15.87 8.40 -10.75
C ASN A 124 -14.49 7.85 -10.32
N GLU A 125 -14.39 7.37 -9.11
CA GLU A 125 -13.13 6.83 -8.58
C GLU A 125 -12.90 5.40 -9.09
N ILE A 126 -11.72 5.15 -9.67
CA ILE A 126 -11.33 3.80 -10.09
C ILE A 126 -11.00 2.98 -8.85
N CYS A 127 -11.55 1.78 -8.78
CA CYS A 127 -11.27 0.84 -7.71
C CYS A 127 -10.93 -0.56 -8.25
N CYS A 128 -10.14 -1.31 -7.48
CA CYS A 128 -10.01 -2.75 -7.63
C CYS A 128 -11.13 -3.46 -6.89
N VAL A 129 -11.61 -4.55 -7.48
CA VAL A 129 -12.55 -5.47 -6.82
C VAL A 129 -11.84 -6.80 -6.64
N PHE A 130 -11.63 -7.21 -5.40
CA PHE A 130 -10.99 -8.46 -5.05
C PHE A 130 -12.02 -9.53 -4.67
N PRO A 131 -11.72 -10.82 -4.87
CA PRO A 131 -12.63 -11.92 -4.53
C PRO A 131 -12.98 -11.94 -3.04
N ASP A 132 -14.22 -12.25 -2.72
CA ASP A 132 -14.63 -12.52 -1.35
C ASP A 132 -13.76 -13.59 -0.71
N GLY A 133 -13.45 -13.40 0.57
CA GLY A 133 -12.66 -14.36 1.33
C GLY A 133 -11.15 -14.28 1.05
N LEU A 134 -10.66 -13.30 0.30
CA LEU A 134 -9.21 -13.03 0.30
C LEU A 134 -8.75 -12.84 1.75
N ALA A 135 -9.46 -12.01 2.52
CA ALA A 135 -9.25 -11.90 3.96
C ALA A 135 -9.72 -13.13 4.77
N ALA A 136 -10.64 -13.97 4.25
CA ALA A 136 -11.10 -15.19 4.94
C ALA A 136 -10.17 -16.40 4.73
N ARG A 137 -9.50 -16.52 3.59
CA ARG A 137 -8.40 -17.49 3.42
C ARG A 137 -7.30 -17.26 4.43
N ASN A 138 -7.20 -16.03 4.90
CA ASN A 138 -6.28 -15.59 5.91
C ASN A 138 -6.72 -15.98 7.33
N ARG A 139 -7.99 -16.26 7.58
CA ARG A 139 -8.49 -16.76 8.87
C ARG A 139 -7.95 -18.13 9.24
N GLU A 140 -7.74 -19.03 8.27
CA GLU A 140 -7.19 -20.37 8.53
C GLU A 140 -5.68 -20.31 8.84
N ALA A 141 -4.94 -19.37 8.22
CA ALA A 141 -3.53 -19.16 8.50
C ALA A 141 -3.27 -18.36 9.80
N THR A 142 -4.27 -17.66 10.32
CA THR A 142 -4.16 -16.76 11.48
C THR A 142 -5.33 -16.98 12.47
N ALA A 143 -5.65 -18.22 12.80
CA ALA A 143 -6.76 -18.56 13.70
C ALA A 143 -6.73 -17.81 15.06
N ASP A 144 -5.60 -17.22 15.41
CA ASP A 144 -5.38 -16.41 16.62
C ASP A 144 -5.39 -14.89 16.42
N SER A 145 -5.43 -14.40 15.17
CA SER A 145 -5.26 -12.96 14.90
C SER A 145 -6.58 -12.27 14.72
N GLY A 146 -7.60 -12.40 15.35
CA GLY A 146 -8.85 -11.59 15.34
C GLY A 146 -9.09 -10.62 14.15
N ILE A 147 -8.39 -10.78 13.03
CA ILE A 147 -8.42 -9.87 11.89
C ILE A 147 -9.86 -9.80 11.37
N THR A 148 -10.45 -8.68 11.63
CA THR A 148 -11.76 -8.30 11.08
C THR A 148 -11.70 -8.40 9.56
N ARG A 149 -12.70 -8.98 8.93
CA ARG A 149 -12.80 -9.06 7.47
C ARG A 149 -12.64 -7.67 6.86
N ILE A 150 -11.55 -7.45 6.13
CA ILE A 150 -11.32 -6.21 5.39
C ILE A 150 -12.21 -6.24 4.16
N ARG A 151 -13.18 -5.34 4.09
CA ARG A 151 -14.09 -5.18 2.95
C ARG A 151 -13.66 -4.07 2.00
N ALA A 152 -12.89 -3.09 2.50
CA ALA A 152 -12.45 -1.94 1.75
C ALA A 152 -11.07 -1.45 2.21
N MET A 153 -10.27 -0.96 1.26
CA MET A 153 -8.95 -0.36 1.48
C MET A 153 -8.84 0.92 0.68
N LEU A 154 -8.30 1.98 1.28
CA LEU A 154 -7.92 3.22 0.59
C LEU A 154 -6.49 3.10 0.10
N GLY A 155 -6.32 2.98 -1.22
CA GLY A 155 -5.03 2.86 -1.86
C GLY A 155 -4.40 4.20 -2.27
N ILE A 156 -3.11 4.13 -2.63
CA ILE A 156 -2.31 5.31 -2.96
C ILE A 156 -2.84 6.07 -4.18
N SER A 157 -3.48 5.41 -5.16
CA SER A 157 -4.05 6.08 -6.33
C SER A 157 -5.14 7.09 -5.98
N THR A 158 -5.90 6.83 -4.92
CA THR A 158 -6.90 7.77 -4.37
C THR A 158 -6.21 8.86 -3.56
N LEU A 159 -5.33 8.48 -2.63
CA LEU A 159 -4.67 9.39 -1.71
C LEU A 159 -3.82 10.44 -2.42
N ARG A 160 -3.12 10.09 -3.51
CA ARG A 160 -2.32 11.02 -4.32
C ARG A 160 -3.11 12.10 -5.03
N LYS A 161 -4.44 12.01 -5.08
CA LYS A 161 -5.33 13.06 -5.61
C LYS A 161 -5.61 14.16 -4.58
N LEU A 162 -5.23 13.91 -3.33
CA LEU A 162 -5.29 14.84 -2.22
C LEU A 162 -3.93 15.52 -2.04
N SER A 163 -3.92 16.68 -1.40
CA SER A 163 -2.69 17.47 -1.22
C SER A 163 -1.88 17.04 0.00
N ALA A 164 -2.57 16.59 1.04
CA ALA A 164 -1.94 16.11 2.27
C ALA A 164 -2.79 15.05 2.98
N LEU A 165 -2.08 14.20 3.70
CA LEU A 165 -2.61 13.22 4.63
C LEU A 165 -1.84 13.37 5.94
N THR A 166 -2.55 13.58 7.06
CA THR A 166 -1.97 13.62 8.40
C THR A 166 -2.65 12.57 9.27
N VAL A 167 -1.86 11.68 9.85
CA VAL A 167 -2.33 10.70 10.84
C VAL A 167 -1.91 11.18 12.22
N ASP A 168 -2.89 11.42 13.08
CA ASP A 168 -2.70 11.80 14.47
C ASP A 168 -3.14 10.63 15.35
N VAL A 169 -2.14 9.84 15.77
CA VAL A 169 -2.39 8.64 16.57
C VAL A 169 -2.81 8.99 17.99
N GLU A 170 -2.30 10.08 18.54
CA GLU A 170 -2.60 10.53 19.91
C GLU A 170 -4.08 10.93 20.05
N HIS A 171 -4.61 11.62 19.03
CA HIS A 171 -6.01 12.05 19.03
C HIS A 171 -6.96 11.11 18.28
N GLY A 172 -6.43 10.02 17.71
CA GLY A 172 -7.21 9.04 16.96
C GLY A 172 -7.90 9.64 15.74
N THR A 173 -7.18 10.45 14.96
CA THR A 173 -7.75 11.12 13.78
C THR A 173 -6.87 11.01 12.54
N ILE A 174 -7.52 11.04 11.37
CA ILE A 174 -6.86 11.23 10.08
C ILE A 174 -7.43 12.48 9.42
N THR A 175 -6.55 13.37 8.99
CA THR A 175 -6.91 14.59 8.26
C THR A 175 -6.48 14.48 6.82
N PHE A 176 -7.42 14.72 5.91
CA PHE A 176 -7.21 14.79 4.47
C PHE A 176 -7.40 16.23 4.01
N ASP A 177 -6.51 16.71 3.16
CA ASP A 177 -6.52 18.08 2.66
C ASP A 177 -6.39 18.11 1.13
N THR A 178 -7.10 19.02 0.49
CA THR A 178 -7.07 19.29 -0.96
C THR A 178 -6.42 20.64 -1.31
N GLY A 179 -6.14 21.47 -0.30
CA GLY A 179 -5.50 22.77 -0.43
C GLY A 179 -3.99 22.69 -0.73
N LYS A 180 -3.41 23.78 -1.17
CA LYS A 180 -1.96 23.88 -1.33
C LYS A 180 -1.30 23.85 0.07
N GLN A 181 -0.45 22.87 0.30
CA GLN A 181 0.35 22.80 1.50
C GLN A 181 1.71 23.47 1.29
N PRO A 182 2.18 24.32 2.21
CA PRO A 182 3.54 24.81 2.16
C PRO A 182 4.51 23.64 2.39
N GLN A 183 5.51 23.50 1.53
CA GLN A 183 6.61 22.56 1.78
C GLN A 183 7.46 23.11 2.91
N THR A 184 7.44 22.43 4.05
CA THR A 184 8.27 22.77 5.21
C THR A 184 9.22 21.60 5.47
N GLY A 185 10.52 21.87 5.43
CA GLY A 185 11.55 20.87 5.73
C GLY A 185 12.06 20.09 4.52
N ILE A 186 12.91 19.10 4.82
CA ILE A 186 13.51 18.21 3.80
C ILE A 186 12.55 17.07 3.51
N ALA A 187 12.21 16.90 2.23
CA ALA A 187 11.37 15.78 1.81
C ALA A 187 12.11 14.45 2.04
N ASN A 188 11.52 13.57 2.80
CA ASN A 188 12.04 12.23 3.06
C ASN A 188 11.09 11.13 2.54
N PHE A 189 10.09 11.50 1.74
CA PHE A 189 9.09 10.62 1.15
C PHE A 189 9.05 10.82 -0.35
N MET A 190 8.94 9.75 -1.12
CA MET A 190 8.71 9.81 -2.56
C MET A 190 7.78 8.69 -3.04
N LEU A 191 7.11 8.95 -4.16
CA LEU A 191 6.38 7.95 -4.91
C LEU A 191 7.16 7.60 -6.18
N LYS A 192 7.48 6.34 -6.36
CA LYS A 192 8.05 5.80 -7.60
C LYS A 192 7.15 4.67 -8.08
N ASP A 193 6.59 4.82 -9.27
CA ASP A 193 5.67 3.84 -9.86
C ASP A 193 4.48 3.48 -8.95
N ASN A 194 3.92 4.48 -8.26
CA ASN A 194 2.89 4.36 -7.21
C ASN A 194 3.32 3.59 -5.94
N ILE A 195 4.59 3.28 -5.79
CA ILE A 195 5.12 2.67 -4.58
C ILE A 195 5.66 3.77 -3.67
N PRO A 196 5.21 3.85 -2.41
CA PRO A 196 5.70 4.82 -1.45
C PRO A 196 7.03 4.38 -0.83
N TYR A 197 8.02 5.25 -0.89
CA TYR A 197 9.32 5.06 -0.26
C TYR A 197 9.58 6.15 0.76
N LEU A 198 10.19 5.74 1.86
CA LEU A 198 10.62 6.61 2.94
C LEU A 198 12.15 6.53 3.10
N TRP A 199 12.81 7.69 3.07
CA TRP A 199 14.21 7.82 3.43
C TRP A 199 14.35 7.98 4.94
N LEU A 200 15.19 7.15 5.53
CA LEU A 200 15.47 7.14 6.95
C LEU A 200 16.91 6.66 7.21
N GLU A 201 17.34 6.70 8.46
CA GLU A 201 18.60 6.10 8.88
C GLU A 201 18.31 4.91 9.82
N LEU A 202 19.03 3.81 9.62
CA LEU A 202 18.99 2.62 10.49
C LEU A 202 20.37 2.47 11.15
N ASN A 203 20.48 2.70 12.46
CA ASN A 203 21.75 2.78 13.17
C ASN A 203 22.76 3.74 12.48
N GLY A 204 22.28 4.87 11.95
CA GLY A 204 23.09 5.85 11.21
C GLY A 204 23.36 5.46 9.74
N ILE A 205 22.86 4.34 9.25
CA ILE A 205 23.01 3.90 7.85
C ILE A 205 21.82 4.43 7.06
N PRO A 206 22.01 5.23 5.99
CA PRO A 206 20.92 5.65 5.13
C PRO A 206 20.24 4.45 4.49
N ALA A 207 18.91 4.44 4.53
CA ALA A 207 18.09 3.37 3.98
C ALA A 207 16.86 3.94 3.27
N MET A 208 16.48 3.31 2.16
CA MET A 208 15.24 3.60 1.44
C MET A 208 14.27 2.44 1.64
N MET A 209 13.23 2.68 2.42
CA MET A 209 12.26 1.66 2.81
C MET A 209 10.94 1.84 2.07
N HIS A 210 10.39 0.76 1.52
CA HIS A 210 9.00 0.75 1.11
C HIS A 210 8.12 0.93 2.35
N TRP A 211 7.31 1.98 2.36
CA TRP A 211 6.41 2.25 3.47
C TRP A 211 5.00 1.76 3.14
N ASP A 212 4.51 0.83 3.94
CA ASP A 212 3.25 0.13 3.72
C ASP A 212 2.38 0.19 4.99
N THR A 213 1.35 1.04 4.98
CA THR A 213 0.45 1.18 6.13
C THR A 213 -0.57 0.03 6.23
N GLY A 214 -0.70 -0.78 5.19
CA GLY A 214 -1.49 -2.03 5.19
C GLY A 214 -0.74 -3.24 5.76
N MET A 215 0.56 -3.08 6.07
CA MET A 215 1.39 -4.13 6.61
C MET A 215 1.32 -4.14 8.15
N ASN A 216 0.90 -5.25 8.74
CA ASN A 216 0.92 -5.47 10.20
C ASN A 216 2.10 -6.34 10.68
N ALA A 217 2.97 -6.78 9.78
CA ALA A 217 4.18 -7.54 10.09
C ALA A 217 5.29 -6.62 10.63
N LYS A 218 6.33 -7.20 11.24
CA LYS A 218 7.51 -6.45 11.66
C LYS A 218 8.26 -5.88 10.45
N PRO A 219 8.97 -4.73 10.58
CA PRO A 219 9.82 -4.20 9.52
C PRO A 219 10.80 -5.25 9.00
N ARG A 220 11.13 -5.17 7.71
CA ARG A 220 12.01 -6.12 7.03
C ARG A 220 13.13 -5.40 6.31
N LEU A 221 14.32 -6.01 6.32
CA LEU A 221 15.47 -5.63 5.51
C LEU A 221 15.74 -6.69 4.46
N SER A 222 16.20 -6.28 3.30
CA SER A 222 16.73 -7.22 2.31
C SER A 222 18.04 -7.84 2.81
N GLY A 223 18.26 -9.11 2.46
CA GLY A 223 19.53 -9.78 2.77
C GLY A 223 20.74 -9.06 2.16
N LYS A 224 20.55 -8.41 1.02
CA LYS A 224 21.57 -7.57 0.38
C LYS A 224 21.96 -6.39 1.26
N PHE A 225 21.00 -5.59 1.72
CA PHE A 225 21.25 -4.45 2.60
C PHE A 225 21.99 -4.91 3.88
N TYR A 226 21.53 -6.01 4.50
CA TYR A 226 22.20 -6.54 5.66
C TYR A 226 23.65 -6.93 5.35
N ALA A 227 23.91 -7.66 4.25
CA ALA A 227 25.25 -8.11 3.90
C ALA A 227 26.21 -6.94 3.65
N GLU A 228 25.73 -5.87 3.04
CA GLU A 228 26.52 -4.64 2.79
C GLU A 228 26.85 -3.87 4.07
N HIS A 229 26.04 -3.99 5.11
CA HIS A 229 26.15 -3.20 6.35
C HIS A 229 26.28 -4.04 7.62
N ALA A 230 26.63 -5.32 7.51
CA ALA A 230 26.67 -6.27 8.63
C ALA A 230 27.54 -5.81 9.80
N SER A 231 28.63 -5.06 9.54
CA SER A 231 29.52 -4.54 10.60
C SER A 231 28.89 -3.44 11.47
N SER A 232 27.82 -2.82 11.00
CA SER A 232 27.12 -1.70 11.69
C SER A 232 25.73 -2.10 12.19
N LEU A 233 25.30 -3.32 11.88
CA LEU A 233 24.01 -3.88 12.29
C LEU A 233 24.23 -4.98 13.36
N PRO A 234 23.24 -5.28 14.20
CA PRO A 234 23.28 -6.40 15.11
C PRO A 234 23.52 -7.74 14.40
N GLU A 235 24.08 -8.70 15.10
CA GLU A 235 24.23 -10.06 14.58
C GLU A 235 22.87 -10.71 14.30
N LEU A 236 22.86 -11.57 13.25
CA LEU A 236 21.68 -12.34 12.90
C LEU A 236 21.33 -13.34 13.99
N GLY A 237 20.09 -13.30 14.45
CA GLY A 237 19.52 -14.37 15.23
C GLY A 237 19.35 -15.67 14.42
N PRO A 238 18.87 -16.75 15.04
CA PRO A 238 18.61 -18.00 14.32
C PRO A 238 17.51 -17.82 13.26
N VAL A 239 17.55 -18.69 12.23
CA VAL A 239 16.51 -18.74 11.19
C VAL A 239 15.16 -19.08 11.81
N ARG A 240 14.15 -18.29 11.47
CA ARG A 240 12.76 -18.48 11.85
C ARG A 240 11.87 -18.57 10.61
N LYS A 241 10.68 -19.13 10.77
CA LYS A 241 9.63 -19.11 9.75
C LYS A 241 8.64 -17.99 10.07
N GLY A 242 8.19 -17.31 9.05
CA GLY A 242 7.12 -16.33 9.09
C GLY A 242 6.09 -16.64 8.02
N SER A 243 4.90 -16.10 8.22
CA SER A 243 3.86 -16.07 7.21
C SER A 243 3.35 -14.64 7.07
N GLU A 244 2.91 -14.30 5.89
CA GLU A 244 2.24 -13.03 5.61
C GLU A 244 1.10 -13.23 4.66
N ILE A 245 0.25 -12.26 4.63
CA ILE A 245 -0.93 -12.22 3.79
C ILE A 245 -0.75 -11.07 2.83
N THR A 246 -0.75 -11.38 1.56
CA THR A 246 -0.62 -10.41 0.47
C THR A 246 -1.84 -10.45 -0.43
N ALA A 247 -1.97 -9.51 -1.35
CA ALA A 247 -2.97 -9.57 -2.41
C ALA A 247 -2.89 -10.86 -3.25
N ALA A 248 -1.74 -11.55 -3.23
CA ALA A 248 -1.52 -12.82 -3.90
C ALA A 248 -1.94 -14.06 -3.07
N GLY A 249 -2.31 -13.86 -1.79
CA GLY A 249 -2.64 -14.92 -0.85
C GLY A 249 -1.63 -15.02 0.30
N ALA A 250 -1.71 -16.11 1.07
CA ALA A 250 -0.76 -16.39 2.15
C ALA A 250 0.58 -16.86 1.57
N ALA A 251 1.68 -16.29 2.06
CA ALA A 251 3.04 -16.67 1.71
C ALA A 251 3.83 -17.02 2.98
N GLU A 252 4.59 -18.11 2.94
CA GLU A 252 5.56 -18.45 3.99
C GLU A 252 6.94 -17.97 3.56
N TYR A 253 7.72 -17.48 4.52
CA TYR A 253 9.08 -17.05 4.28
C TYR A 253 9.99 -17.40 5.45
N ARG A 254 11.31 -17.39 5.22
CA ARG A 254 12.32 -17.57 6.27
C ARG A 254 12.99 -16.23 6.55
N TYR A 255 13.28 -15.96 7.80
CA TYR A 255 13.93 -14.75 8.22
C TYR A 255 14.87 -14.95 9.39
N HIS A 256 15.79 -14.01 9.56
CA HIS A 256 16.56 -13.83 10.78
C HIS A 256 16.05 -12.58 11.50
N ALA A 257 15.92 -12.66 12.81
CA ALA A 257 15.54 -11.50 13.61
C ALA A 257 16.78 -10.70 14.01
N LEU A 258 16.71 -9.39 13.86
CA LEU A 258 17.61 -8.42 14.48
C LEU A 258 16.83 -7.68 15.56
N GLY A 259 17.51 -7.32 16.65
CA GLY A 259 16.92 -6.54 17.74
C GLY A 259 17.60 -5.19 17.91
N GLY A 260 16.86 -4.21 18.46
CA GLY A 260 17.42 -2.96 18.91
C GLY A 260 17.96 -2.04 17.82
N ILE A 261 17.32 -1.97 16.65
CA ILE A 261 17.70 -1.05 15.57
C ILE A 261 17.10 0.33 15.84
N CYS A 262 17.96 1.35 15.92
CA CYS A 262 17.53 2.73 15.97
C CYS A 262 17.16 3.19 14.54
N ALA A 263 15.89 3.54 14.32
CA ALA A 263 15.41 4.17 13.10
C ALA A 263 15.25 5.67 13.33
N LYS A 264 15.87 6.49 12.48
CA LYS A 264 15.76 7.95 12.49
C LYS A 264 15.01 8.42 11.26
N ILE A 265 13.87 9.05 11.48
CA ILE A 265 13.00 9.60 10.43
C ILE A 265 12.90 11.11 10.63
N GLY A 266 13.53 11.88 9.76
CA GLY A 266 13.68 13.32 9.94
C GLY A 266 14.42 13.66 11.25
N SER A 267 13.75 14.34 12.18
CA SER A 267 14.30 14.67 13.50
C SER A 267 13.90 13.68 14.61
N ARG A 268 13.14 12.67 14.30
CA ARG A 268 12.64 11.69 15.29
C ARG A 268 13.43 10.40 15.24
N GLU A 269 13.69 9.85 16.41
CA GLU A 269 14.33 8.55 16.58
C GLU A 269 13.39 7.59 17.30
N VAL A 270 13.38 6.33 16.86
CA VAL A 270 12.58 5.25 17.46
C VAL A 270 13.40 3.96 17.44
N ILE A 271 13.30 3.19 18.51
CA ILE A 271 13.91 1.86 18.56
C ILE A 271 12.94 0.83 18.01
N LEU A 272 13.35 0.15 16.94
CA LEU A 272 12.66 -1.01 16.40
C LEU A 272 13.07 -2.25 17.22
N PRO A 273 12.19 -2.82 18.04
CA PRO A 273 12.55 -3.91 18.93
C PRO A 273 12.90 -5.20 18.17
N GLU A 274 12.31 -5.39 17.01
CA GLU A 274 12.58 -6.49 16.08
C GLU A 274 12.49 -6.00 14.64
N VAL A 275 13.52 -6.31 13.85
CA VAL A 275 13.54 -6.17 12.40
C VAL A 275 13.88 -7.52 11.80
N ARG A 276 13.23 -7.91 10.71
CA ARG A 276 13.44 -9.20 10.04
C ARG A 276 14.35 -9.03 8.84
N VAL A 277 15.39 -9.85 8.73
CA VAL A 277 16.22 -9.92 7.53
C VAL A 277 15.80 -11.13 6.70
N VAL A 278 15.45 -10.88 5.45
CA VAL A 278 15.00 -11.92 4.51
C VAL A 278 16.05 -12.06 3.41
N PHE A 279 16.67 -13.25 3.28
CA PHE A 279 17.77 -13.47 2.34
C PHE A 279 17.28 -14.09 1.08
N ASP A 280 16.50 -14.84 0.80
CA ASP A 280 16.05 -15.37 -0.50
C ASP A 280 14.55 -15.52 -0.55
N THR A 281 14.00 -14.95 -1.56
CA THR A 281 12.61 -15.15 -1.82
C THR A 281 12.39 -15.27 -3.31
N GLU A 282 12.50 -16.48 -3.81
CA GLU A 282 11.92 -16.82 -5.11
C GLU A 282 10.43 -16.41 -5.16
N ASP A 283 9.81 -16.26 -3.98
CA ASP A 283 8.38 -15.94 -3.80
C ASP A 283 8.09 -14.47 -3.43
N MET A 284 9.09 -13.67 -3.08
CA MET A 284 8.88 -12.25 -2.77
C MET A 284 9.44 -11.38 -3.87
N HIS A 285 8.58 -10.81 -4.69
CA HIS A 285 8.89 -9.85 -5.77
C HIS A 285 9.62 -8.56 -5.32
N THR A 286 10.15 -8.54 -4.12
CA THR A 286 10.85 -7.41 -3.50
C THR A 286 12.36 -7.43 -3.74
N ALA A 287 12.93 -8.51 -4.29
CA ALA A 287 14.38 -8.71 -4.32
C ALA A 287 15.14 -7.86 -5.35
N GLU A 288 14.46 -7.22 -6.31
CA GLU A 288 15.14 -6.59 -7.45
C GLU A 288 14.74 -5.14 -7.75
N VAL A 289 14.12 -4.41 -6.84
CA VAL A 289 13.93 -2.96 -7.06
C VAL A 289 15.24 -2.25 -6.72
N PRO A 290 15.98 -1.69 -7.70
CA PRO A 290 17.19 -0.94 -7.41
C PRO A 290 16.93 0.17 -6.40
N GLY A 291 17.67 0.18 -5.30
CA GLY A 291 17.52 1.15 -4.23
C GLY A 291 16.43 0.82 -3.20
N TYR A 292 15.97 -0.42 -3.14
CA TYR A 292 15.06 -0.90 -2.12
C TYR A 292 15.83 -1.68 -1.06
N ASP A 293 15.87 -1.14 0.15
CA ASP A 293 16.64 -1.72 1.26
C ASP A 293 15.78 -2.56 2.19
N GLY A 294 14.49 -2.32 2.20
CA GLY A 294 13.54 -3.07 3.03
C GLY A 294 12.12 -2.53 2.98
N GLN A 295 11.27 -3.04 3.85
CA GLN A 295 9.88 -2.65 3.98
C GLN A 295 9.56 -2.33 5.46
N MET A 296 8.77 -1.30 5.68
CA MET A 296 8.34 -0.92 7.01
C MET A 296 6.84 -0.67 7.07
N ASN A 297 6.30 -0.94 8.22
CA ASN A 297 4.91 -0.71 8.58
C ASN A 297 4.74 0.63 9.33
N ASN A 298 3.56 0.83 9.89
CA ASN A 298 3.31 1.89 10.85
C ASN A 298 4.17 1.67 12.10
N ILE A 299 5.04 2.63 12.38
CA ILE A 299 5.81 2.68 13.62
C ILE A 299 4.98 3.51 14.59
N VAL A 300 4.26 2.85 15.44
CA VAL A 300 3.40 3.49 16.45
C VAL A 300 3.88 3.12 17.84
#